data_5505678588bac45534b58326e0338344
#
_entry.id   5505678588bac45534b58326e0338344
#
_cell.length_a   1.000
_cell.length_b   1.000
_cell.length_c   1.000
_cell.angle_alpha   90.00
_cell.angle_beta   90.00
_cell.angle_gamma   90.00
#
_symmetry.space_group_name_H-M   'P 1'
#
loop_
_entity.id
_entity.type
_entity.pdbx_description
1 polymer ?
#
loop_
_entity_poly.entity_id
_entity_poly.type
_entity_poly.pdbx_seq_one_letter_code
_entity_poly.pdbx_strand_id
1 'polypeptide(L)'
;MNLITPQIKDKILSDLISLDDSFIDIEFDSICMQYEISSNQFEMVIKQFIEMGLFENKGGCIGGNILLSPTMKAYDFLSHGGFYAQEEILKANINKLGLELEFLSKELEPNFIEKANNISSIANNIISFLNLTKIL
;
A
#
# COMPACT_ATOMS: atom_id res chain seq x y z
N MET A 1 6.88 -13.60 -11.54
CA MET A 1 6.98 -12.78 -10.30
C MET A 1 5.61 -12.25 -9.95
N ASN A 2 5.13 -12.53 -8.75
CA ASN A 2 3.87 -11.98 -8.27
C ASN A 2 4.11 -10.57 -7.70
N LEU A 3 3.27 -9.63 -8.12
CA LEU A 3 3.30 -8.31 -7.53
C LEU A 3 2.61 -8.34 -6.17
N ILE A 4 3.14 -7.57 -5.22
CA ILE A 4 2.50 -7.38 -3.92
C ILE A 4 1.38 -6.36 -4.09
N THR A 5 0.14 -6.81 -3.87
CA THR A 5 -1.04 -5.95 -3.95
C THR A 5 -1.37 -5.35 -2.59
N PRO A 6 -2.13 -4.25 -2.54
CA PRO A 6 -2.64 -3.72 -1.26
C PRO A 6 -3.44 -4.75 -0.48
N GLN A 7 -4.19 -5.61 -1.16
CA GLN A 7 -4.98 -6.67 -0.54
C GLN A 7 -4.11 -7.70 0.19
N ILE A 8 -2.96 -8.07 -0.41
CA ILE A 8 -2.00 -8.98 0.23
C ILE A 8 -1.42 -8.34 1.49
N LYS A 9 -1.03 -7.07 1.42
CA LYS A 9 -0.52 -6.33 2.59
C LYS A 9 -1.56 -6.25 3.70
N ASP A 10 -2.81 -5.94 3.36
CA ASP A 10 -3.91 -5.88 4.32
C ASP A 10 -4.18 -7.24 4.96
N LYS A 11 -4.10 -8.31 4.18
CA LYS A 11 -4.26 -9.67 4.70
C LYS A 11 -3.16 -10.02 5.69
N ILE A 12 -1.90 -9.74 5.35
CA ILE A 12 -0.77 -9.96 6.25
C ILE A 12 -0.94 -9.17 7.54
N LEU A 13 -1.26 -7.90 7.44
CA LEU A 13 -1.45 -7.03 8.58
C LEU A 13 -2.61 -7.51 9.46
N SER A 14 -3.74 -7.84 8.86
CA SER A 14 -4.91 -8.35 9.56
C SER A 14 -4.61 -9.68 10.28
N ASP A 15 -3.92 -10.59 9.63
CA ASP A 15 -3.56 -11.89 10.22
C ASP A 15 -2.63 -11.71 11.42
N LEU A 16 -1.65 -10.81 11.32
CA LEU A 16 -0.73 -10.53 12.42
C LEU A 16 -1.45 -9.89 13.61
N ILE A 17 -2.35 -8.96 13.38
CA ILE A 17 -3.11 -8.28 14.43
C ILE A 17 -4.12 -9.23 15.08
N SER A 18 -4.71 -10.15 14.30
CA SER A 18 -5.70 -11.10 14.82
C SER A 18 -5.13 -12.10 15.82
N LEU A 19 -3.81 -12.23 15.89
CA LEU A 19 -3.16 -13.04 16.92
C LEU A 19 -3.35 -12.47 18.34
N ASP A 20 -3.65 -11.18 18.43
CA ASP A 20 -3.94 -10.47 19.69
C ASP A 20 -2.87 -10.64 20.77
N ASP A 21 -1.62 -10.68 20.35
CA ASP A 21 -0.46 -10.81 21.22
C ASP A 21 0.34 -9.51 21.24
N SER A 22 0.88 -9.18 22.43
CA SER A 22 1.78 -8.03 22.58
C SER A 22 3.12 -8.25 21.86
N PHE A 23 3.51 -9.51 21.70
CA PHE A 23 4.73 -9.90 21.01
C PHE A 23 4.42 -11.04 20.04
N ILE A 24 4.81 -10.85 18.79
CA ILE A 24 4.56 -11.82 17.72
C ILE A 24 5.92 -12.30 17.21
N ASP A 25 6.15 -13.59 17.32
CA ASP A 25 7.37 -14.23 16.80
C ASP A 25 7.10 -14.70 15.37
N ILE A 26 7.87 -14.18 14.43
CA ILE A 26 7.70 -14.47 13.00
C ILE A 26 8.93 -15.18 12.48
N GLU A 27 8.72 -16.37 11.91
CA GLU A 27 9.69 -17.07 11.10
C GLU A 27 9.38 -16.83 9.62
N PHE A 28 10.25 -16.11 8.91
CA PHE A 28 9.98 -15.64 7.54
C PHE A 28 9.75 -16.77 6.55
N ASP A 29 10.54 -17.85 6.62
CA ASP A 29 10.45 -18.94 5.64
C ASP A 29 9.13 -19.70 5.72
N SER A 30 8.56 -19.83 6.91
CA SER A 30 7.30 -20.54 7.12
C SER A 30 6.09 -19.69 6.73
N ILE A 31 6.12 -18.41 7.04
CA ILE A 31 4.96 -17.53 6.91
C ILE A 31 4.78 -17.04 5.48
N CYS A 32 5.86 -16.73 4.77
CA CYS A 32 5.76 -16.21 3.41
C CYS A 32 5.03 -17.15 2.44
N MET A 33 5.12 -18.45 2.68
CA MET A 33 4.46 -19.45 1.86
C MET A 33 2.92 -19.34 1.89
N GLN A 34 2.36 -18.87 2.99
CA GLN A 34 0.91 -18.72 3.14
C GLN A 34 0.33 -17.66 2.19
N TYR A 35 1.13 -16.69 1.77
CA TYR A 35 0.70 -15.57 0.95
C TYR A 35 1.13 -15.68 -0.50
N GLU A 36 1.76 -16.79 -0.86
CA GLU A 36 2.26 -17.05 -2.22
C GLU A 36 3.22 -15.96 -2.73
N ILE A 37 4.00 -15.39 -1.82
CA ILE A 37 5.03 -14.41 -2.12
C ILE A 37 6.40 -14.95 -1.72
N SER A 38 7.46 -14.37 -2.28
CA SER A 38 8.81 -14.76 -1.94
C SER A 38 9.18 -14.29 -0.53
N SER A 39 10.17 -14.96 0.08
CA SER A 39 10.72 -14.54 1.37
C SER A 39 11.22 -13.09 1.32
N ASN A 40 11.84 -12.70 0.22
CA ASN A 40 12.31 -11.32 0.02
C ASN A 40 11.17 -10.31 -0.04
N GLN A 41 10.06 -10.65 -0.71
CA GLN A 41 8.87 -9.80 -0.77
C GLN A 41 8.24 -9.66 0.63
N PHE A 42 8.14 -10.74 1.36
CA PHE A 42 7.62 -10.71 2.73
C PHE A 42 8.49 -9.85 3.64
N GLU A 43 9.81 -9.96 3.52
CA GLU A 43 10.76 -9.13 4.24
C GLU A 43 10.53 -7.63 3.96
N MET A 44 10.31 -7.26 2.69
CA MET A 44 10.04 -5.87 2.31
C MET A 44 8.73 -5.36 2.89
N VAL A 45 7.69 -6.20 2.94
CA VAL A 45 6.41 -5.83 3.57
C VAL A 45 6.59 -5.58 5.06
N ILE A 46 7.30 -6.44 5.76
CA ILE A 46 7.55 -6.26 7.19
C ILE A 46 8.39 -5.01 7.45
N LYS A 47 9.40 -4.74 6.63
CA LYS A 47 10.17 -3.49 6.71
C LYS A 47 9.25 -2.27 6.57
N GLN A 48 8.35 -2.29 5.61
CA GLN A 48 7.39 -1.20 5.40
C GLN A 48 6.51 -1.01 6.64
N PHE A 49 6.01 -2.08 7.22
CA PHE A 49 5.19 -2.02 8.43
C PHE A 49 5.93 -1.36 9.59
N ILE A 50 7.21 -1.70 9.76
CA ILE A 50 8.05 -1.10 10.81
C ILE A 50 8.29 0.38 10.53
N GLU A 51 8.64 0.73 9.30
CA GLU A 51 8.88 2.13 8.90
C GLU A 51 7.65 3.01 9.06
N MET A 52 6.47 2.46 8.82
CA MET A 52 5.19 3.17 9.03
C MET A 52 4.80 3.28 10.50
N GLY A 53 5.52 2.60 11.40
CA GLY A 53 5.20 2.59 12.83
C GLY A 53 4.04 1.67 13.19
N LEU A 54 3.66 0.74 12.33
CA LEU A 54 2.60 -0.24 12.62
C LEU A 54 3.08 -1.32 13.58
N PHE A 55 4.36 -1.67 13.50
CA PHE A 55 5.01 -2.62 14.39
C PHE A 55 6.36 -2.07 14.84
N GLU A 56 6.78 -2.49 16.03
CA GLU A 56 8.12 -2.25 16.53
C GLU A 56 8.90 -3.55 16.52
N ASN A 57 10.16 -3.50 16.12
CA ASN A 57 11.08 -4.64 16.24
C ASN A 57 11.60 -4.71 17.67
N LYS A 58 11.22 -5.75 18.40
CA LYS A 58 11.62 -5.98 19.78
C LYS A 58 12.76 -6.98 19.93
N GLY A 59 13.23 -7.58 18.83
CA GLY A 59 14.35 -8.51 18.83
C GLY A 59 14.42 -9.30 17.54
N GLY A 60 15.58 -9.84 17.26
CA GLY A 60 15.80 -10.65 16.08
C GLY A 60 16.17 -9.83 14.84
N CYS A 61 16.29 -10.54 13.73
CA CYS A 61 16.71 -9.98 12.45
C CYS A 61 15.65 -10.22 11.38
N ILE A 62 15.46 -9.21 10.53
CA ILE A 62 14.63 -9.35 9.33
C ILE A 62 15.30 -10.39 8.41
N GLY A 63 14.48 -11.32 7.90
CA GLY A 63 14.96 -12.43 7.06
C GLY A 63 15.16 -13.74 7.81
N GLY A 64 15.25 -13.71 9.14
CA GLY A 64 15.29 -14.87 10.01
C GLY A 64 14.08 -14.92 10.92
N ASN A 65 14.32 -14.97 12.23
CA ASN A 65 13.25 -14.83 13.23
C ASN A 65 13.24 -13.40 13.74
N ILE A 66 12.07 -12.79 13.79
CA ILE A 66 11.89 -11.45 14.31
C ILE A 66 10.76 -11.44 15.33
N LEU A 67 10.95 -10.66 16.39
CA LEU A 67 9.92 -10.41 17.40
C LEU A 67 9.32 -9.03 17.17
N LEU A 68 8.06 -9.01 16.77
CA LEU A 68 7.32 -7.78 16.49
C LEU A 68 6.31 -7.47 17.59
N SER A 69 6.16 -6.20 17.89
CA SER A 69 5.11 -5.71 18.78
C SER A 69 4.19 -4.78 17.98
N PRO A 70 2.87 -5.11 17.88
CA PRO A 70 1.93 -4.21 17.19
C PRO A 70 1.73 -2.92 17.98
N THR A 71 1.57 -1.82 17.26
CA THR A 71 1.26 -0.52 17.83
C THR A 71 -0.21 -0.19 17.65
N MET A 72 -0.71 0.80 18.39
CA MET A 72 -2.07 1.28 18.20
C MET A 72 -2.31 1.80 16.78
N LYS A 73 -1.28 2.31 16.15
CA LYS A 73 -1.31 2.78 14.76
C LYS A 73 -1.69 1.67 13.78
N ALA A 74 -1.28 0.42 14.04
CA ALA A 74 -1.66 -0.72 13.21
C ALA A 74 -3.17 -0.97 13.26
N TYR A 75 -3.76 -0.93 14.44
CA TYR A 75 -5.21 -1.09 14.62
C TYR A 75 -5.99 0.04 13.95
N ASP A 76 -5.54 1.27 14.14
CA ASP A 76 -6.18 2.45 13.52
C ASP A 76 -6.10 2.37 11.99
N PHE A 77 -4.95 1.97 11.47
CA PHE A 77 -4.74 1.84 10.03
C PHE A 77 -5.72 0.84 9.41
N LEU A 78 -5.88 -0.33 10.02
CA LEU A 78 -6.84 -1.33 9.55
C LEU A 78 -8.29 -0.86 9.69
N SER A 79 -8.62 -0.16 10.78
CA SER A 79 -9.98 0.33 10.99
C SER A 79 -10.39 1.37 9.94
N HIS A 80 -9.44 2.07 9.35
CA HIS A 80 -9.65 3.01 8.25
C HIS A 80 -9.56 2.37 6.87
N GLY A 81 -9.52 1.03 6.79
CA GLY A 81 -9.56 0.29 5.55
C GLY A 81 -8.21 -0.17 5.00
N GLY A 82 -7.11 0.14 5.69
CA GLY A 82 -5.77 -0.35 5.36
C GLY A 82 -5.18 0.21 4.07
N PHE A 83 -4.28 -0.54 3.46
CA PHE A 83 -3.60 -0.16 2.21
C PHE A 83 -4.55 -0.06 1.04
N TYR A 84 -5.53 -0.95 0.96
CA TYR A 84 -6.54 -0.92 -0.11
C TYR A 84 -7.31 0.40 -0.11
N ALA A 85 -7.79 0.83 1.06
CA ALA A 85 -8.54 2.08 1.18
C ALA A 85 -7.68 3.30 0.84
N GLN A 86 -6.40 3.32 1.26
CA GLN A 86 -5.48 4.39 0.89
C GLN A 86 -5.32 4.51 -0.63
N GLU A 87 -5.16 3.40 -1.31
CA GLU A 87 -5.01 3.40 -2.76
C GLU A 87 -6.28 3.85 -3.47
N GLU A 88 -7.46 3.44 -2.97
CA GLU A 88 -8.74 3.88 -3.50
C GLU A 88 -8.94 5.39 -3.33
N ILE A 89 -8.57 5.94 -2.18
CA ILE A 89 -8.62 7.39 -1.94
C ILE A 89 -7.68 8.12 -2.89
N LEU A 90 -6.46 7.62 -3.06
CA LEU A 90 -5.50 8.20 -4.00
C LEU A 90 -6.05 8.22 -5.42
N LYS A 91 -6.62 7.13 -5.88
CA LYS A 91 -7.24 7.03 -7.22
C LYS A 91 -8.40 8.03 -7.38
N ALA A 92 -9.25 8.14 -6.37
CA ALA A 92 -10.36 9.08 -6.39
C ALA A 92 -9.88 10.53 -6.46
N ASN A 93 -8.84 10.86 -5.71
CA ASN A 93 -8.24 12.20 -5.72
C ASN A 93 -7.58 12.53 -7.06
N ILE A 94 -6.90 11.57 -7.67
CA ILE A 94 -6.27 11.74 -8.99
C ILE A 94 -7.35 11.92 -10.06
N ASN A 95 -8.42 11.13 -10.02
CA ASN A 95 -9.57 11.28 -10.93
C ASN A 95 -10.20 12.66 -10.81
N LYS A 96 -10.42 13.12 -9.60
CA LYS A 96 -11.00 14.44 -9.34
C LYS A 96 -10.11 15.55 -9.88
N LEU A 97 -8.79 15.44 -9.65
CA LEU A 97 -7.83 16.40 -10.19
C LEU A 97 -7.86 16.43 -11.71
N GLY A 98 -7.89 15.26 -12.35
CA GLY A 98 -7.97 15.15 -13.81
C GLY A 98 -9.23 15.80 -14.37
N LEU A 99 -10.39 15.60 -13.74
CA LEU A 99 -11.65 16.22 -14.14
C LEU A 99 -11.63 17.73 -13.94
N GLU A 100 -11.07 18.22 -12.85
CA GLU A 100 -10.92 19.65 -12.59
C GLU A 100 -10.01 20.32 -13.62
N LEU A 101 -8.91 19.68 -13.99
CA LEU A 101 -8.00 20.18 -15.01
C LEU A 101 -8.66 20.19 -16.39
N GLU A 102 -9.41 19.15 -16.74
CA GLU A 102 -10.16 19.10 -17.99
C GLU A 102 -11.21 20.23 -18.06
N PHE A 103 -11.91 20.46 -16.96
CA PHE A 103 -12.88 21.57 -16.87
C PHE A 103 -12.20 22.92 -17.02
N LEU A 104 -11.09 23.16 -16.34
CA LEU A 104 -10.32 24.40 -16.42
C LEU A 104 -9.73 24.62 -17.82
N SER A 105 -9.34 23.55 -18.51
CA SER A 105 -8.75 23.67 -19.85
C SER A 105 -9.68 24.33 -20.87
N LYS A 106 -10.98 24.28 -20.64
CA LYS A 106 -11.98 24.94 -21.51
C LYS A 106 -11.98 26.45 -21.38
N GLU A 107 -11.47 27.01 -20.30
CA GLU A 107 -11.45 28.42 -19.97
C GLU A 107 -10.05 29.04 -20.05
N LEU A 108 -9.02 28.22 -20.26
CA LEU A 108 -7.62 28.66 -20.29
C LEU A 108 -7.17 29.05 -21.70
N GLU A 109 -6.14 29.90 -21.77
CA GLU A 109 -5.46 30.20 -23.02
C GLU A 109 -4.78 28.91 -23.57
N PRO A 110 -4.57 28.83 -24.91
CA PRO A 110 -4.05 27.61 -25.55
C PRO A 110 -2.77 27.04 -24.93
N ASN A 111 -1.88 27.91 -24.44
CA ASN A 111 -0.62 27.48 -23.81
C ASN A 111 -0.83 26.70 -22.51
N PHE A 112 -1.87 27.05 -21.76
CA PHE A 112 -2.21 26.41 -20.51
C PHE A 112 -3.05 25.15 -20.73
N ILE A 113 -3.82 25.09 -21.81
CA ILE A 113 -4.62 23.92 -22.17
C ILE A 113 -3.72 22.71 -22.41
N GLU A 114 -2.63 22.90 -23.15
CA GLU A 114 -1.66 21.81 -23.41
C GLU A 114 -1.06 21.26 -22.13
N LYS A 115 -0.65 22.14 -21.20
CA LYS A 115 -0.11 21.73 -19.89
C LYS A 115 -1.14 20.98 -19.05
N ALA A 116 -2.38 21.45 -19.02
CA ALA A 116 -3.47 20.80 -18.29
C ALA A 116 -3.77 19.41 -18.86
N ASN A 117 -3.78 19.28 -20.20
CA ASN A 117 -3.97 17.99 -20.86
C ASN A 117 -2.83 17.00 -20.55
N ASN A 118 -1.60 17.47 -20.50
CA ASN A 118 -0.45 16.64 -20.14
C ASN A 118 -0.56 16.11 -18.71
N ILE A 119 -0.99 16.94 -17.77
CA ILE A 119 -1.20 16.51 -16.37
C ILE A 119 -2.35 15.51 -16.29
N SER A 120 -3.45 15.73 -16.99
CA SER A 120 -4.56 14.78 -17.04
C SER A 120 -4.15 13.44 -17.62
N SER A 121 -3.31 13.44 -18.66
CA SER A 121 -2.77 12.22 -19.25
C SER A 121 -1.90 11.43 -18.25
N ILE A 122 -1.06 12.13 -17.49
CA ILE A 122 -0.24 11.52 -16.45
C ILE A 122 -1.13 10.90 -15.37
N ALA A 123 -2.17 11.61 -14.91
CA ALA A 123 -3.11 11.11 -13.92
C ALA A 123 -3.81 9.83 -14.41
N ASN A 124 -4.26 9.80 -15.65
CA ASN A 124 -4.89 8.61 -16.24
C ASN A 124 -3.92 7.43 -16.33
N ASN A 125 -2.66 7.68 -16.65
CA ASN A 125 -1.63 6.65 -16.68
C ASN A 125 -1.37 6.05 -15.28
N ILE A 126 -1.35 6.87 -14.24
CA ILE A 126 -1.20 6.42 -12.86
C ILE A 126 -2.38 5.53 -12.46
N ILE A 127 -3.61 5.93 -12.78
CA ILE A 127 -4.82 5.15 -12.48
C ILE A 127 -4.79 3.81 -13.21
N SER A 128 -4.41 3.79 -14.47
CA SER A 128 -4.27 2.55 -15.24
C SER A 128 -3.27 1.60 -14.60
N PHE A 129 -2.14 2.11 -14.14
CA PHE A 129 -1.13 1.33 -13.44
C PHE A 129 -1.69 0.73 -12.14
N LEU A 130 -2.38 1.54 -11.32
CA LEU A 130 -3.00 1.08 -10.07
C LEU A 130 -4.06 -0.01 -10.33
N ASN A 131 -4.83 0.10 -11.40
CA ASN A 131 -5.82 -0.91 -11.77
C ASN A 131 -5.15 -2.23 -12.21
N LEU A 132 -4.03 -2.17 -12.90
CA LEU A 132 -3.26 -3.35 -13.28
C LEU A 132 -2.72 -4.09 -12.04
N THR A 133 -2.23 -3.38 -11.03
CA THR A 133 -1.72 -4.00 -9.80
C THR A 133 -2.83 -4.69 -9.00
N LYS A 134 -4.09 -4.30 -9.18
CA LYS A 134 -5.24 -4.95 -8.53
C LYS A 134 -5.68 -6.24 -9.20
N ILE A 135 -5.46 -6.37 -10.48
CA ILE A 135 -5.87 -7.53 -11.27
C ILE A 135 -4.90 -8.70 -11.04
N LEU A 136 -3.69 -8.39 -10.69
CA LEU A 136 -2.63 -9.36 -10.42
C LEU A 136 -2.65 -9.82 -8.96
#